data_224293ef49f57ae81927b0866f96643b
#
_entry.id   224293ef49f57ae81927b0866f96643b
#
_cell.length_a   1.000
_cell.length_b   1.000
_cell.length_c   1.000
_cell.angle_alpha   90.00
_cell.angle_beta   90.00
_cell.angle_gamma   90.00
#
_symmetry.space_group_name_H-M   'P 1'
#
loop_
_entity.id
_entity.type
_entity.pdbx_description
1 polymer ?
#
loop_
_entity_poly.entity_id
_entity_poly.type
_entity_poly.pdbx_seq_one_letter_code
_entity_poly.pdbx_strand_id
1 'polypeptide(L)'
;NRSTANAAEASLEAQKAAAAAADLTVASSVASGYVTLLSLDEQLRVTESTLKSREEAFNLAKRQFETGYSSRLELMQSDSELRSTRAQVPVLQHQIAQQENALSLLLGSNPGAVARSESFAALTPLSLPSQLPSTLLNRRPDIVQAERQLVAADASLAASRASLLPSINLTATGSIQDRTLSGLLDNPLQLWSVGGSILAPLLNRQALNAQVDISQSQRNQALYAYEKTVRNAFAEVNNSLDAITRYQEQLTELLAQQEVAQETLRIAQNRNRNGYSSYLDVLDAQR
;
A
#
# COMPACT_ATOMS: atom_id res chain seq x y z
N ASN A 1 -11.17 -32.39 -19.03
CA ASN A 1 -12.53 -31.92 -18.82
C ASN A 1 -12.64 -30.43 -19.09
N ARG A 2 -13.63 -29.99 -19.88
CA ARG A 2 -13.83 -28.57 -20.25
C ARG A 2 -13.97 -27.67 -19.01
N SER A 3 -14.73 -28.11 -18.01
CA SER A 3 -14.91 -27.36 -16.77
C SER A 3 -13.60 -27.16 -16.00
N THR A 4 -12.69 -28.14 -15.99
CA THR A 4 -11.39 -28.04 -15.37
C THR A 4 -10.49 -27.06 -16.14
N ALA A 5 -10.56 -27.05 -17.48
CA ALA A 5 -9.84 -26.08 -18.30
C ALA A 5 -10.37 -24.65 -18.03
N ASN A 6 -11.69 -24.46 -18.00
CA ASN A 6 -12.29 -23.16 -17.67
C ASN A 6 -11.90 -22.67 -16.26
N ALA A 7 -11.84 -23.58 -15.27
CA ALA A 7 -11.37 -23.23 -13.91
C ALA A 7 -9.91 -22.76 -13.92
N ALA A 8 -9.04 -23.44 -14.68
CA ALA A 8 -7.64 -23.06 -14.80
C ALA A 8 -7.45 -21.71 -15.53
N GLU A 9 -8.24 -21.47 -16.59
CA GLU A 9 -8.24 -20.19 -17.32
C GLU A 9 -8.71 -19.03 -16.42
N ALA A 10 -9.80 -19.21 -15.68
CA ALA A 10 -10.29 -18.21 -14.73
C ALA A 10 -9.27 -17.95 -13.60
N SER A 11 -8.58 -19.00 -13.14
CA SER A 11 -7.48 -18.86 -12.15
C SER A 11 -6.30 -18.09 -12.73
N LEU A 12 -5.93 -18.28 -13.99
CA LEU A 12 -4.90 -17.51 -14.67
C LEU A 12 -5.29 -16.01 -14.73
N GLU A 13 -6.52 -15.71 -15.10
CA GLU A 13 -7.01 -14.32 -15.13
C GLU A 13 -7.05 -13.69 -13.74
N ALA A 14 -7.40 -14.47 -12.69
CA ALA A 14 -7.31 -14.01 -11.32
C ALA A 14 -5.85 -13.66 -10.91
N GLN A 15 -4.86 -14.46 -11.33
CA GLN A 15 -3.45 -14.18 -11.04
C GLN A 15 -2.92 -12.94 -11.80
N LYS A 16 -3.37 -12.72 -13.04
CA LYS A 16 -3.04 -11.48 -13.78
C LYS A 16 -3.60 -10.25 -13.06
N ALA A 17 -4.85 -10.33 -12.59
CA ALA A 17 -5.46 -9.26 -11.81
C ALA A 17 -4.76 -9.05 -10.46
N ALA A 18 -4.30 -10.12 -9.80
CA ALA A 18 -3.49 -10.05 -8.59
C ALA A 18 -2.16 -9.33 -8.82
N ALA A 19 -1.47 -9.59 -9.94
CA ALA A 19 -0.26 -8.88 -10.31
C ALA A 19 -0.54 -7.38 -10.49
N ALA A 20 -1.60 -7.01 -11.22
CA ALA A 20 -1.99 -5.61 -11.40
C ALA A 20 -2.37 -4.93 -10.06
N ALA A 21 -2.98 -5.65 -9.12
CA ALA A 21 -3.28 -5.15 -7.78
C ALA A 21 -1.99 -4.90 -6.97
N ALA A 22 -1.00 -5.80 -7.09
CA ALA A 22 0.31 -5.63 -6.46
C ALA A 22 1.05 -4.42 -7.03
N ASP A 23 1.07 -4.25 -8.35
CA ASP A 23 1.68 -3.08 -9.02
C ASP A 23 1.06 -1.77 -8.51
N LEU A 24 -0.27 -1.70 -8.42
CA LEU A 24 -0.98 -0.53 -7.89
C LEU A 24 -0.62 -0.26 -6.43
N THR A 25 -0.53 -1.32 -5.62
CA THR A 25 -0.16 -1.21 -4.19
C THR A 25 1.27 -0.68 -4.03
N VAL A 26 2.22 -1.20 -4.82
CA VAL A 26 3.61 -0.73 -4.79
C VAL A 26 3.69 0.73 -5.25
N ALA A 27 3.05 1.08 -6.37
CA ALA A 27 3.04 2.46 -6.88
C ALA A 27 2.45 3.44 -5.86
N SER A 28 1.33 3.10 -5.23
CA SER A 28 0.67 3.89 -4.19
C SER A 28 1.56 4.03 -2.93
N SER A 29 2.24 2.94 -2.53
CA SER A 29 3.16 2.95 -1.39
C SER A 29 4.41 3.79 -1.67
N VAL A 30 4.95 3.74 -2.88
CA VAL A 30 6.07 4.60 -3.29
C VAL A 30 5.66 6.07 -3.28
N ALA A 31 4.50 6.40 -3.85
CA ALA A 31 4.01 7.78 -3.89
C ALA A 31 3.79 8.35 -2.48
N SER A 32 3.08 7.62 -1.62
CA SER A 32 2.83 8.06 -0.24
C SER A 32 4.12 8.11 0.59
N GLY A 33 5.01 7.13 0.40
CA GLY A 33 6.31 7.12 1.05
C GLY A 33 7.20 8.29 0.62
N TYR A 34 7.17 8.68 -0.66
CA TYR A 34 7.91 9.84 -1.15
C TYR A 34 7.38 11.17 -0.58
N VAL A 35 6.05 11.34 -0.52
CA VAL A 35 5.44 12.51 0.13
C VAL A 35 5.82 12.58 1.62
N THR A 36 5.82 11.42 2.32
CA THR A 36 6.28 11.34 3.71
C THR A 36 7.74 11.75 3.84
N LEU A 37 8.61 11.31 2.94
CA LEU A 37 10.03 11.69 2.93
C LEU A 37 10.20 13.21 2.77
N LEU A 38 9.50 13.83 1.82
CA LEU A 38 9.54 15.30 1.65
C LEU A 38 9.00 16.05 2.87
N SER A 39 7.98 15.50 3.54
CA SER A 39 7.47 16.07 4.79
C SER A 39 8.48 16.00 5.93
N LEU A 40 9.23 14.90 6.04
CA LEU A 40 10.32 14.77 7.03
C LEU A 40 11.48 15.71 6.75
N ASP A 41 11.86 15.89 5.48
CA ASP A 41 12.88 16.86 5.07
C ASP A 41 12.47 18.30 5.46
N GLU A 42 11.19 18.64 5.26
CA GLU A 42 10.67 19.96 5.65
C GLU A 42 10.64 20.14 7.17
N GLN A 43 10.23 19.10 7.92
CA GLN A 43 10.28 19.11 9.38
C GLN A 43 11.72 19.29 9.89
N LEU A 44 12.70 18.64 9.27
CA LEU A 44 14.11 18.81 9.60
C LEU A 44 14.57 20.26 9.33
N ARG A 45 14.24 20.81 8.16
CA ARG A 45 14.55 22.20 7.79
C ARG A 45 13.98 23.20 8.78
N VAL A 46 12.72 23.05 9.18
CA VAL A 46 12.07 23.92 10.19
C VAL A 46 12.72 23.76 11.56
N THR A 47 13.03 22.53 11.96
CA THR A 47 13.70 22.23 13.25
C THR A 47 15.10 22.83 13.29
N GLU A 48 15.88 22.76 12.21
CA GLU A 48 17.21 23.39 12.12
C GLU A 48 17.13 24.92 12.17
N SER A 49 16.13 25.51 11.51
CA SER A 49 15.87 26.96 11.61
C SER A 49 15.49 27.36 13.04
N THR A 50 14.64 26.57 13.70
CA THR A 50 14.28 26.76 15.10
C THR A 50 15.50 26.60 16.02
N LEU A 51 16.35 25.61 15.79
CA LEU A 51 17.58 25.38 16.53
C LEU A 51 18.48 26.62 16.48
N LYS A 52 18.67 27.19 15.29
CA LYS A 52 19.45 28.43 15.13
C LYS A 52 18.86 29.58 15.95
N SER A 53 17.54 29.77 15.90
CA SER A 53 16.86 30.80 16.70
C SER A 53 17.01 30.56 18.22
N ARG A 54 16.98 29.31 18.67
CA ARG A 54 17.20 28.94 20.08
C ARG A 54 18.66 29.17 20.51
N GLU A 55 19.65 28.95 19.63
CA GLU A 55 21.06 29.24 19.88
C GLU A 55 21.29 30.74 20.04
N GLU A 56 20.67 31.55 19.19
CA GLU A 56 20.75 33.02 19.29
C GLU A 56 20.13 33.53 20.60
N ALA A 57 18.94 32.97 20.97
CA ALA A 57 18.24 33.29 22.21
C ALA A 57 19.08 32.91 23.47
N PHE A 58 19.66 31.71 23.48
CA PHE A 58 20.51 31.23 24.55
C PHE A 58 21.77 32.15 24.72
N ASN A 59 22.42 32.50 23.60
CA ASN A 59 23.57 33.38 23.61
C ASN A 59 23.20 34.79 24.13
N LEU A 60 22.02 35.29 23.83
CA LEU A 60 21.53 36.55 24.38
C LEU A 60 21.27 36.45 25.90
N ALA A 61 20.52 35.41 26.33
CA ALA A 61 20.25 35.17 27.76
C ALA A 61 21.52 34.99 28.58
N LYS A 62 22.55 34.31 28.02
CA LYS A 62 23.84 34.16 28.65
C LYS A 62 24.54 35.51 28.87
N ARG A 63 24.63 36.40 27.85
CA ARG A 63 25.19 37.72 27.97
C ARG A 63 24.43 38.59 28.97
N GLN A 64 23.10 38.55 28.98
CA GLN A 64 22.26 39.28 29.93
C GLN A 64 22.50 38.81 31.37
N PHE A 65 22.65 37.51 31.60
CA PHE A 65 22.98 36.96 32.90
C PHE A 65 24.37 37.40 33.39
N GLU A 66 25.39 37.32 32.53
CA GLU A 66 26.76 37.73 32.81
C GLU A 66 26.87 39.23 33.16
N THR A 67 25.97 40.05 32.62
CA THR A 67 25.90 41.51 32.91
C THR A 67 24.91 41.85 34.01
N GLY A 68 24.23 40.87 34.63
CA GLY A 68 23.26 41.04 35.71
C GLY A 68 21.88 41.54 35.32
N TYR A 69 21.58 41.59 34.02
CA TYR A 69 20.26 42.01 33.49
C TYR A 69 19.23 40.91 33.49
N SER A 70 19.63 39.65 33.58
CA SER A 70 18.73 38.49 33.52
C SER A 70 18.99 37.54 34.68
N SER A 71 17.96 36.75 35.04
CA SER A 71 18.06 35.76 36.11
C SER A 71 18.71 34.45 35.62
N ARG A 72 19.34 33.70 36.56
CA ARG A 72 19.81 32.33 36.28
C ARG A 72 18.71 31.41 35.79
N LEU A 73 17.45 31.64 36.21
CA LEU A 73 16.30 30.87 35.78
C LEU A 73 16.09 31.01 34.27
N GLU A 74 16.09 32.21 33.73
CA GLU A 74 15.95 32.50 32.29
C GLU A 74 17.07 31.86 31.47
N LEU A 75 18.30 31.89 31.95
CA LEU A 75 19.42 31.21 31.30
C LEU A 75 19.20 29.69 31.26
N MET A 76 18.78 29.07 32.36
CA MET A 76 18.52 27.61 32.40
C MET A 76 17.32 27.20 31.54
N GLN A 77 16.29 28.01 31.45
CA GLN A 77 15.14 27.79 30.59
C GLN A 77 15.56 27.84 29.11
N SER A 78 16.35 28.85 28.71
CA SER A 78 16.81 28.93 27.31
C SER A 78 17.79 27.80 26.95
N ASP A 79 18.64 27.32 27.88
CA ASP A 79 19.49 26.14 27.67
C ASP A 79 18.66 24.86 27.52
N SER A 80 17.61 24.71 28.34
CA SER A 80 16.70 23.57 28.25
C SER A 80 16.00 23.49 26.89
N GLU A 81 15.47 24.60 26.39
CA GLU A 81 14.80 24.67 25.09
C GLU A 81 15.77 24.40 23.92
N LEU A 82 17.02 24.98 24.02
CA LEU A 82 18.06 24.69 23.04
C LEU A 82 18.40 23.21 22.98
N ARG A 83 18.59 22.56 24.14
CA ARG A 83 18.88 21.11 24.21
C ARG A 83 17.75 20.26 23.72
N SER A 84 16.49 20.61 24.06
CA SER A 84 15.28 19.93 23.58
C SER A 84 15.20 19.95 22.04
N THR A 85 15.36 21.13 21.44
CA THR A 85 15.34 21.28 19.98
C THR A 85 16.51 20.56 19.32
N ARG A 86 17.72 20.65 19.90
CA ARG A 86 18.90 19.95 19.39
C ARG A 86 18.73 18.43 19.41
N ALA A 87 18.04 17.88 20.40
CA ALA A 87 17.76 16.45 20.50
C ALA A 87 16.77 15.93 19.45
N GLN A 88 15.93 16.82 18.87
CA GLN A 88 14.98 16.42 17.81
C GLN A 88 15.68 16.20 16.45
N VAL A 89 16.78 16.91 16.17
CA VAL A 89 17.49 16.79 14.88
C VAL A 89 17.91 15.34 14.57
N PRO A 90 18.63 14.62 15.44
CA PRO A 90 19.05 13.25 15.16
C PRO A 90 17.85 12.29 15.03
N VAL A 91 16.74 12.56 15.71
CA VAL A 91 15.50 11.75 15.57
C VAL A 91 14.93 11.90 14.17
N LEU A 92 14.82 13.12 13.65
CA LEU A 92 14.33 13.37 12.29
C LEU A 92 15.28 12.78 11.23
N GLN A 93 16.60 12.95 11.42
CA GLN A 93 17.60 12.34 10.53
C GLN A 93 17.48 10.82 10.48
N HIS A 94 17.23 10.18 11.62
CA HIS A 94 16.99 8.74 11.67
C HIS A 94 15.70 8.34 10.95
N GLN A 95 14.61 9.09 11.13
CA GLN A 95 13.34 8.84 10.43
C GLN A 95 13.49 9.00 8.91
N ILE A 96 14.23 9.99 8.45
CA ILE A 96 14.56 10.19 7.03
C ILE A 96 15.30 8.96 6.49
N ALA A 97 16.36 8.52 7.18
CA ALA A 97 17.12 7.34 6.76
C ALA A 97 16.25 6.06 6.71
N GLN A 98 15.37 5.87 7.70
CA GLN A 98 14.41 4.76 7.67
C GLN A 98 13.45 4.84 6.48
N GLN A 99 12.95 6.03 6.16
CA GLN A 99 12.04 6.23 5.03
C GLN A 99 12.74 6.01 3.68
N GLU A 100 13.99 6.44 3.54
CA GLU A 100 14.82 6.17 2.36
C GLU A 100 15.04 4.67 2.16
N ASN A 101 15.36 3.95 3.23
CA ASN A 101 15.51 2.50 3.18
C ASN A 101 14.21 1.79 2.78
N ALA A 102 13.08 2.23 3.34
CA ALA A 102 11.76 1.69 2.98
C ALA A 102 11.43 1.90 1.49
N LEU A 103 11.70 3.11 0.97
CA LEU A 103 11.52 3.41 -0.45
C LEU A 103 12.47 2.59 -1.35
N SER A 104 13.74 2.43 -0.95
CA SER A 104 14.70 1.61 -1.68
C SER A 104 14.23 0.16 -1.81
N LEU A 105 13.67 -0.42 -0.74
CA LEU A 105 13.09 -1.77 -0.77
C LEU A 105 11.90 -1.87 -1.73
N LEU A 106 11.00 -0.88 -1.73
CA LEU A 106 9.86 -0.85 -2.65
C LEU A 106 10.29 -0.75 -4.12
N LEU A 107 11.43 -0.09 -4.39
CA LEU A 107 12.02 0.06 -5.71
C LEU A 107 12.90 -1.15 -6.11
N GLY A 108 13.06 -2.15 -5.23
CA GLY A 108 13.92 -3.31 -5.47
C GLY A 108 15.42 -2.97 -5.51
N SER A 109 15.83 -1.84 -4.91
CA SER A 109 17.21 -1.38 -4.85
C SER A 109 17.84 -1.63 -3.47
N ASN A 110 19.16 -1.61 -3.39
CA ASN A 110 19.86 -1.63 -2.12
C ASN A 110 19.55 -0.36 -1.31
N PRO A 111 19.48 -0.44 0.03
CA PRO A 111 19.26 0.70 0.89
C PRO A 111 20.24 1.84 0.60
N GLY A 112 19.73 3.04 0.41
CA GLY A 112 20.54 4.22 0.08
C GLY A 112 19.70 5.49 -0.01
N ALA A 113 20.39 6.62 -0.26
CA ALA A 113 19.75 7.92 -0.37
C ALA A 113 18.83 7.98 -1.59
N VAL A 114 17.61 8.49 -1.39
CA VAL A 114 16.61 8.71 -2.44
C VAL A 114 16.76 10.14 -2.97
N ALA A 115 16.81 10.31 -4.28
CA ALA A 115 16.90 11.64 -4.89
C ALA A 115 15.61 12.47 -4.63
N ARG A 116 15.78 13.74 -4.27
CA ARG A 116 14.70 14.73 -4.13
C ARG A 116 14.64 15.56 -5.39
N SER A 117 13.56 15.44 -6.15
CA SER A 117 13.35 16.24 -7.37
C SER A 117 12.65 17.57 -7.07
N GLU A 118 11.82 17.60 -6.02
CA GLU A 118 11.00 18.75 -5.65
C GLU A 118 10.99 18.94 -4.12
N SER A 119 10.66 20.17 -3.69
CA SER A 119 10.40 20.45 -2.27
C SER A 119 8.97 20.09 -1.91
N PHE A 120 8.68 19.87 -0.62
CA PHE A 120 7.32 19.63 -0.12
C PHE A 120 6.35 20.75 -0.53
N ALA A 121 6.79 21.99 -0.53
CA ALA A 121 5.99 23.16 -0.92
C ALA A 121 5.62 23.21 -2.42
N ALA A 122 6.35 22.50 -3.28
CA ALA A 122 6.07 22.44 -4.72
C ALA A 122 4.99 21.37 -5.06
N LEU A 123 4.61 20.54 -4.11
CA LEU A 123 3.57 19.53 -4.33
C LEU A 123 2.22 20.20 -4.55
N THR A 124 1.62 19.96 -5.72
CA THR A 124 0.29 20.46 -6.04
C THR A 124 -0.73 19.38 -5.76
N PRO A 125 -1.75 19.62 -4.93
CA PRO A 125 -2.82 18.66 -4.72
C PRO A 125 -3.55 18.32 -6.03
N LEU A 126 -3.76 17.05 -6.31
CA LEU A 126 -4.57 16.60 -7.43
C LEU A 126 -6.03 17.00 -7.20
N SER A 127 -6.62 17.70 -8.18
CA SER A 127 -8.06 17.94 -8.17
C SER A 127 -8.80 16.66 -8.58
N LEU A 128 -9.49 16.04 -7.63
CA LEU A 128 -10.34 14.89 -7.90
C LEU A 128 -11.76 15.36 -8.26
N PRO A 129 -12.45 14.67 -9.19
CA PRO A 129 -13.86 14.95 -9.46
C PRO A 129 -14.68 14.62 -8.21
N SER A 130 -15.64 15.49 -7.89
CA SER A 130 -16.52 15.35 -6.71
C SER A 130 -17.40 14.09 -6.72
N GLN A 131 -17.58 13.49 -7.89
CA GLN A 131 -18.30 12.22 -8.06
C GLN A 131 -17.44 11.24 -8.87
N LEU A 132 -17.10 10.13 -8.26
CA LEU A 132 -16.44 9.02 -8.95
C LEU A 132 -17.52 8.09 -9.52
N PRO A 133 -17.52 7.83 -10.85
CA PRO A 133 -18.46 6.89 -11.44
C PRO A 133 -18.31 5.49 -10.82
N SER A 134 -19.41 4.80 -10.51
CA SER A 134 -19.40 3.42 -10.02
C SER A 134 -18.67 2.45 -10.98
N THR A 135 -18.55 2.82 -12.25
CA THR A 135 -17.76 2.07 -13.24
C THR A 135 -16.26 1.97 -12.92
N LEU A 136 -15.71 2.88 -12.09
CA LEU A 136 -14.33 2.78 -11.64
C LEU A 136 -14.10 1.58 -10.71
N LEU A 137 -15.13 1.19 -9.94
CA LEU A 137 -15.05 -0.01 -9.12
C LEU A 137 -14.82 -1.26 -9.95
N ASN A 138 -15.45 -1.36 -11.13
CA ASN A 138 -15.26 -2.49 -12.04
C ASN A 138 -13.85 -2.56 -12.67
N ARG A 139 -13.07 -1.49 -12.55
CA ARG A 139 -11.67 -1.44 -13.03
C ARG A 139 -10.65 -1.75 -11.94
N ARG A 140 -11.09 -1.88 -10.71
CA ARG A 140 -10.19 -2.21 -9.58
C ARG A 140 -9.65 -3.64 -9.74
N PRO A 141 -8.34 -3.82 -9.75
CA PRO A 141 -7.75 -5.15 -9.97
C PRO A 141 -8.11 -6.16 -8.88
N ASP A 142 -8.28 -5.73 -7.62
CA ASP A 142 -8.69 -6.58 -6.49
C ASP A 142 -10.12 -7.11 -6.66
N ILE A 143 -11.05 -6.30 -7.18
CA ILE A 143 -12.43 -6.73 -7.50
C ILE A 143 -12.40 -7.71 -8.66
N VAL A 144 -11.65 -7.41 -9.73
CA VAL A 144 -11.50 -8.32 -10.87
C VAL A 144 -10.89 -9.65 -10.42
N GLN A 145 -9.88 -9.63 -9.56
CA GLN A 145 -9.29 -10.84 -8.99
C GLN A 145 -10.33 -11.70 -8.26
N ALA A 146 -11.10 -11.10 -7.35
CA ALA A 146 -12.11 -11.81 -6.56
C ALA A 146 -13.22 -12.35 -7.44
N GLU A 147 -13.66 -11.62 -8.48
CA GLU A 147 -14.64 -12.08 -9.48
C GLU A 147 -14.12 -13.31 -10.23
N ARG A 148 -12.87 -13.28 -10.73
CA ARG A 148 -12.26 -14.40 -11.45
C ARG A 148 -12.06 -15.62 -10.56
N GLN A 149 -11.76 -15.44 -9.27
CA GLN A 149 -11.72 -16.52 -8.29
C GLN A 149 -13.09 -17.18 -8.09
N LEU A 150 -14.17 -16.40 -8.06
CA LEU A 150 -15.54 -16.92 -8.00
C LEU A 150 -15.88 -17.72 -9.27
N VAL A 151 -15.54 -17.22 -10.45
CA VAL A 151 -15.73 -17.94 -11.74
C VAL A 151 -14.94 -19.25 -11.74
N ALA A 152 -13.72 -19.27 -11.23
CA ALA A 152 -12.92 -20.49 -11.09
C ALA A 152 -13.57 -21.51 -10.15
N ALA A 153 -14.12 -21.04 -9.03
CA ALA A 153 -14.85 -21.90 -8.07
C ALA A 153 -16.16 -22.46 -8.66
N ASP A 154 -16.90 -21.66 -9.43
CA ASP A 154 -18.10 -22.13 -10.16
C ASP A 154 -17.74 -23.21 -11.20
N ALA A 155 -16.66 -23.01 -11.94
CA ALA A 155 -16.17 -24.01 -12.92
C ALA A 155 -15.68 -25.30 -12.22
N SER A 156 -15.05 -25.18 -11.05
CA SER A 156 -14.63 -26.33 -10.22
C SER A 156 -15.83 -27.12 -9.69
N LEU A 157 -16.86 -26.41 -9.24
CA LEU A 157 -18.14 -27.06 -8.85
C LEU A 157 -18.78 -27.78 -10.01
N ALA A 158 -18.79 -27.17 -11.20
CA ALA A 158 -19.30 -27.84 -12.41
C ALA A 158 -18.47 -29.08 -12.77
N ALA A 159 -17.15 -29.05 -12.57
CA ALA A 159 -16.28 -30.22 -12.77
C ALA A 159 -16.60 -31.35 -11.77
N SER A 160 -16.82 -31.00 -10.48
CA SER A 160 -17.20 -31.97 -9.44
C SER A 160 -18.57 -32.60 -9.72
N ARG A 161 -19.56 -31.81 -10.17
CA ARG A 161 -20.87 -32.35 -10.61
C ARG A 161 -20.74 -33.26 -11.84
N ALA A 162 -19.86 -32.91 -12.77
CA ALA A 162 -19.63 -33.74 -13.95
C ALA A 162 -19.01 -35.11 -13.62
N SER A 163 -18.29 -35.25 -12.50
CA SER A 163 -17.75 -36.54 -12.05
C SER A 163 -18.79 -37.57 -11.59
N LEU A 164 -20.04 -37.13 -11.34
CA LEU A 164 -21.19 -37.99 -11.07
C LEU A 164 -21.73 -38.67 -12.32
N LEU A 165 -21.37 -38.19 -13.52
CA LEU A 165 -21.83 -38.71 -14.81
C LEU A 165 -20.88 -39.81 -15.31
N PRO A 166 -21.38 -40.73 -16.16
CA PRO A 166 -20.54 -41.72 -16.82
C PRO A 166 -19.42 -41.05 -17.66
N SER A 167 -18.21 -41.55 -17.56
CA SER A 167 -17.08 -41.13 -18.40
C SER A 167 -16.98 -42.04 -19.62
N ILE A 168 -16.76 -41.43 -20.79
CA ILE A 168 -16.56 -42.14 -22.06
C ILE A 168 -15.11 -41.89 -22.47
N ASN A 169 -14.33 -42.95 -22.57
CA ASN A 169 -12.93 -42.89 -23.03
C ASN A 169 -12.81 -43.59 -24.39
N LEU A 170 -12.17 -42.92 -25.33
CA LEU A 170 -11.80 -43.44 -26.63
C LEU A 170 -10.31 -43.54 -26.72
N THR A 171 -9.78 -44.69 -27.03
CA THR A 171 -8.33 -44.95 -27.14
C THR A 171 -8.02 -45.44 -28.56
N ALA A 172 -7.06 -44.81 -29.18
CA ALA A 172 -6.46 -45.26 -30.43
C ALA A 172 -4.95 -45.42 -30.23
N THR A 173 -4.44 -46.58 -30.55
CA THR A 173 -3.01 -46.90 -30.47
C THR A 173 -2.48 -47.34 -31.84
N GLY A 174 -1.41 -46.76 -32.26
CA GLY A 174 -0.62 -47.20 -33.41
C GLY A 174 0.79 -47.60 -32.97
N SER A 175 1.27 -48.75 -33.37
CA SER A 175 2.66 -49.17 -33.08
C SER A 175 3.27 -49.82 -34.30
N ILE A 176 4.61 -49.71 -34.42
CA ILE A 176 5.42 -50.41 -35.39
C ILE A 176 6.24 -51.43 -34.65
N GLN A 177 6.39 -52.63 -35.19
CA GLN A 177 7.12 -53.71 -34.55
C GLN A 177 7.91 -54.50 -35.58
N ASP A 178 9.13 -54.82 -35.25
CA ASP A 178 9.97 -55.79 -35.99
C ASP A 178 10.94 -56.47 -35.05
N ARG A 179 11.57 -57.59 -35.48
CA ARG A 179 12.59 -58.32 -34.70
C ARG A 179 13.99 -57.71 -34.80
N THR A 180 14.21 -56.88 -35.77
CA THR A 180 15.50 -56.24 -36.05
C THR A 180 15.35 -54.74 -36.20
N LEU A 181 16.39 -53.99 -35.85
CA LEU A 181 16.41 -52.53 -36.00
C LEU A 181 16.30 -52.09 -37.45
N SER A 182 16.95 -52.86 -38.39
CA SER A 182 16.84 -52.61 -39.82
C SER A 182 15.44 -52.87 -40.37
N GLY A 183 14.76 -53.98 -39.94
CA GLY A 183 13.41 -54.28 -40.34
C GLY A 183 12.39 -53.24 -39.84
N LEU A 184 12.66 -52.64 -38.69
CA LEU A 184 11.84 -51.53 -38.14
C LEU A 184 11.87 -50.29 -39.03
N LEU A 185 12.98 -50.08 -39.76
CA LEU A 185 13.14 -48.92 -40.66
C LEU A 185 12.71 -49.24 -42.09
N ASP A 186 12.95 -50.50 -42.56
CA ASP A 186 12.72 -50.90 -43.95
C ASP A 186 11.28 -51.37 -44.22
N ASN A 187 10.71 -52.24 -43.35
CA ASN A 187 9.36 -52.78 -43.54
C ASN A 187 8.70 -53.22 -42.23
N PRO A 188 8.38 -52.26 -41.34
CA PRO A 188 7.82 -52.59 -40.05
C PRO A 188 6.40 -53.13 -40.13
N LEU A 189 6.10 -54.08 -39.25
CA LEU A 189 4.69 -54.50 -39.02
C LEU A 189 3.94 -53.37 -38.35
N GLN A 190 2.94 -52.83 -39.00
CA GLN A 190 2.06 -51.77 -38.44
C GLN A 190 0.85 -52.44 -37.75
N LEU A 191 0.77 -52.15 -36.45
CA LEU A 191 -0.36 -52.58 -35.61
C LEU A 191 -1.17 -51.37 -35.19
N TRP A 192 -2.44 -51.43 -35.30
CA TRP A 192 -3.34 -50.38 -34.78
C TRP A 192 -4.50 -51.02 -34.04
N SER A 193 -4.97 -50.33 -33.00
CA SER A 193 -6.17 -50.70 -32.28
C SER A 193 -6.98 -49.47 -31.90
N VAL A 194 -8.30 -49.59 -31.95
CA VAL A 194 -9.27 -48.60 -31.47
C VAL A 194 -10.18 -49.28 -30.47
N GLY A 195 -10.30 -48.71 -29.32
CA GLY A 195 -11.18 -49.18 -28.24
C GLY A 195 -11.98 -48.05 -27.59
N GLY A 196 -13.17 -48.34 -27.15
CA GLY A 196 -14.00 -47.43 -26.38
C GLY A 196 -14.40 -48.05 -25.04
N SER A 197 -14.41 -47.29 -23.96
CA SER A 197 -14.89 -47.73 -22.66
C SER A 197 -15.85 -46.70 -22.04
N ILE A 198 -16.89 -47.18 -21.36
CA ILE A 198 -17.83 -46.37 -20.59
C ILE A 198 -17.72 -46.82 -19.13
N LEU A 199 -17.42 -45.89 -18.24
CA LEU A 199 -17.31 -46.15 -16.81
C LEU A 199 -18.31 -45.25 -16.05
N ALA A 200 -19.24 -45.90 -15.31
CA ALA A 200 -20.21 -45.19 -14.47
C ALA A 200 -19.94 -45.48 -12.98
N PRO A 201 -19.77 -44.45 -12.13
CA PRO A 201 -19.53 -44.62 -10.70
C PRO A 201 -20.83 -44.98 -9.97
N LEU A 202 -21.05 -46.26 -9.64
CA LEU A 202 -22.26 -46.73 -8.95
C LEU A 202 -22.04 -46.86 -7.44
N LEU A 203 -20.90 -47.43 -7.02
CA LEU A 203 -20.62 -47.76 -5.60
C LEU A 203 -19.99 -46.59 -4.82
N ASN A 204 -19.31 -45.67 -5.50
CA ASN A 204 -18.59 -44.55 -4.87
C ASN A 204 -19.38 -43.22 -4.90
N ARG A 205 -20.70 -43.31 -5.08
CA ARG A 205 -21.56 -42.13 -5.30
C ARG A 205 -21.62 -41.22 -4.06
N GLN A 206 -21.53 -41.79 -2.85
CA GLN A 206 -21.51 -41.01 -1.60
C GLN A 206 -20.26 -40.12 -1.49
N ALA A 207 -19.09 -40.65 -1.80
CA ALA A 207 -17.85 -39.86 -1.78
C ALA A 207 -17.88 -38.76 -2.86
N LEU A 208 -18.40 -39.02 -4.04
CA LEU A 208 -18.55 -38.03 -5.10
C LEU A 208 -19.56 -36.92 -4.73
N ASN A 209 -20.66 -37.24 -4.07
CA ASN A 209 -21.60 -36.25 -3.54
C ASN A 209 -20.93 -35.38 -2.46
N ALA A 210 -20.16 -35.96 -1.52
CA ALA A 210 -19.41 -35.19 -0.54
C ALA A 210 -18.41 -34.24 -1.20
N GLN A 211 -17.78 -34.67 -2.32
CA GLN A 211 -16.89 -33.79 -3.10
C GLN A 211 -17.64 -32.61 -3.75
N VAL A 212 -18.89 -32.85 -4.22
CA VAL A 212 -19.76 -31.76 -4.71
C VAL A 212 -20.10 -30.77 -3.58
N ASP A 213 -20.44 -31.28 -2.39
CA ASP A 213 -20.76 -30.44 -1.23
C ASP A 213 -19.57 -29.59 -0.78
N ILE A 214 -18.35 -30.16 -0.81
CA ILE A 214 -17.12 -29.43 -0.57
C ILE A 214 -16.95 -28.31 -1.60
N SER A 215 -17.07 -28.63 -2.89
CA SER A 215 -16.93 -27.65 -3.98
C SER A 215 -18.01 -26.56 -3.91
N GLN A 216 -19.24 -26.90 -3.51
CA GLN A 216 -20.32 -25.94 -3.28
C GLN A 216 -19.96 -24.97 -2.12
N SER A 217 -19.39 -25.49 -1.03
CA SER A 217 -18.95 -24.70 0.11
C SER A 217 -17.80 -23.76 -0.29
N GLN A 218 -16.83 -24.24 -1.06
CA GLN A 218 -15.72 -23.40 -1.59
C GLN A 218 -16.24 -22.30 -2.52
N ARG A 219 -17.21 -22.60 -3.37
CA ARG A 219 -17.88 -21.60 -4.21
C ARG A 219 -18.57 -20.52 -3.36
N ASN A 220 -19.27 -20.90 -2.31
CA ASN A 220 -19.93 -19.96 -1.40
C ASN A 220 -18.89 -19.08 -0.66
N GLN A 221 -17.75 -19.65 -0.25
CA GLN A 221 -16.64 -18.88 0.32
C GLN A 221 -16.11 -17.83 -0.67
N ALA A 222 -15.92 -18.22 -1.93
CA ALA A 222 -15.48 -17.30 -2.99
C ALA A 222 -16.51 -16.18 -3.24
N LEU A 223 -17.81 -16.49 -3.19
CA LEU A 223 -18.88 -15.49 -3.31
C LEU A 223 -18.82 -14.46 -2.17
N TYR A 224 -18.73 -14.91 -0.92
CA TYR A 224 -18.65 -14.00 0.22
C TYR A 224 -17.34 -13.20 0.24
N ALA A 225 -16.24 -13.77 -0.25
CA ALA A 225 -14.99 -13.06 -0.43
C ALA A 225 -15.13 -11.93 -1.46
N TYR A 226 -15.75 -12.20 -2.61
CA TYR A 226 -16.07 -11.20 -3.62
C TYR A 226 -16.95 -10.06 -3.05
N GLU A 227 -18.05 -10.40 -2.39
CA GLU A 227 -18.93 -9.40 -1.77
C GLU A 227 -18.18 -8.53 -0.75
N LYS A 228 -17.32 -9.14 0.08
CA LYS A 228 -16.49 -8.43 1.04
C LYS A 228 -15.54 -7.47 0.35
N THR A 229 -14.87 -7.90 -0.73
CA THR A 229 -13.94 -7.05 -1.50
C THR A 229 -14.67 -5.84 -2.08
N VAL A 230 -15.86 -6.05 -2.66
CA VAL A 230 -16.69 -4.95 -3.19
C VAL A 230 -17.08 -3.96 -2.10
N ARG A 231 -17.56 -4.44 -0.94
CA ARG A 231 -17.94 -3.58 0.18
C ARG A 231 -16.75 -2.79 0.74
N ASN A 232 -15.58 -3.43 0.85
CA ASN A 232 -14.35 -2.75 1.27
C ASN A 232 -13.95 -1.66 0.29
N ALA A 233 -14.03 -1.92 -1.00
CA ALA A 233 -13.74 -0.94 -2.04
C ALA A 233 -14.65 0.30 -1.96
N PHE A 234 -15.94 0.11 -1.71
CA PHE A 234 -16.85 1.24 -1.47
C PHE A 234 -16.49 2.02 -0.21
N ALA A 235 -16.18 1.33 0.90
CA ALA A 235 -15.78 1.98 2.13
C ALA A 235 -14.48 2.78 1.97
N GLU A 236 -13.48 2.24 1.28
CA GLU A 236 -12.22 2.94 0.98
C GLU A 236 -12.45 4.22 0.16
N VAL A 237 -13.27 4.15 -0.89
CA VAL A 237 -13.60 5.33 -1.70
C VAL A 237 -14.30 6.39 -0.86
N ASN A 238 -15.32 6.01 -0.08
CA ASN A 238 -16.05 6.95 0.76
C ASN A 238 -15.13 7.60 1.81
N ASN A 239 -14.30 6.80 2.49
CA ASN A 239 -13.35 7.29 3.48
C ASN A 239 -12.33 8.25 2.85
N SER A 240 -11.86 7.94 1.63
CA SER A 240 -10.88 8.79 0.93
C SER A 240 -11.49 10.12 0.50
N LEU A 241 -12.73 10.13 0.02
CA LEU A 241 -13.43 11.36 -0.37
C LEU A 241 -13.73 12.26 0.84
N ASP A 242 -14.19 11.66 1.95
CA ASP A 242 -14.41 12.41 3.19
C ASP A 242 -13.08 12.95 3.73
N ALA A 243 -12.02 12.15 3.75
CA ALA A 243 -10.70 12.58 4.21
C ALA A 243 -10.16 13.78 3.42
N ILE A 244 -10.32 13.80 2.10
CA ILE A 244 -9.91 14.95 1.25
C ILE A 244 -10.64 16.21 1.69
N THR A 245 -11.95 16.15 1.87
CA THR A 245 -12.76 17.30 2.29
C THR A 245 -12.34 17.80 3.68
N ARG A 246 -12.19 16.88 4.64
CA ARG A 246 -11.81 17.23 6.01
C ARG A 246 -10.39 17.78 6.11
N TYR A 247 -9.45 17.21 5.37
CA TYR A 247 -8.08 17.74 5.34
C TYR A 247 -7.98 19.11 4.66
N GLN A 248 -8.83 19.43 3.68
CA GLN A 248 -8.90 20.77 3.12
C GLN A 248 -9.44 21.79 4.13
N GLU A 249 -10.51 21.44 4.87
CA GLU A 249 -11.02 22.26 5.96
C GLU A 249 -9.95 22.48 7.04
N GLN A 250 -9.30 21.40 7.49
CA GLN A 250 -8.23 21.46 8.48
C GLN A 250 -7.04 22.32 8.01
N LEU A 251 -6.62 22.18 6.75
CA LEU A 251 -5.53 22.97 6.18
C LEU A 251 -5.84 24.47 6.24
N THR A 252 -7.07 24.86 5.93
CA THR A 252 -7.50 26.26 5.99
C THR A 252 -7.34 26.83 7.40
N GLU A 253 -7.79 26.09 8.42
CA GLU A 253 -7.65 26.52 9.82
C GLU A 253 -6.20 26.54 10.30
N LEU A 254 -5.38 25.55 9.89
CA LEU A 254 -3.95 25.52 10.25
C LEU A 254 -3.16 26.67 9.62
N LEU A 255 -3.48 27.07 8.40
CA LEU A 255 -2.86 28.23 7.76
C LEU A 255 -3.24 29.52 8.49
N ALA A 256 -4.51 29.70 8.86
CA ALA A 256 -4.93 30.85 9.66
C ALA A 256 -4.26 30.84 11.06
N GLN A 257 -4.16 29.68 11.71
CA GLN A 257 -3.45 29.53 12.99
C GLN A 257 -1.96 29.90 12.86
N GLN A 258 -1.31 29.48 11.77
CA GLN A 258 0.11 29.80 11.51
C GLN A 258 0.31 31.33 11.42
N GLU A 259 -0.55 32.04 10.69
CA GLU A 259 -0.48 33.51 10.58
C GLU A 259 -0.62 34.18 11.95
N VAL A 260 -1.60 33.78 12.76
CA VAL A 260 -1.80 34.30 14.11
C VAL A 260 -0.61 33.99 15.03
N ALA A 261 -0.06 32.78 14.96
CA ALA A 261 1.10 32.38 15.75
C ALA A 261 2.36 33.19 15.38
N GLN A 262 2.59 33.43 14.09
CA GLN A 262 3.73 34.26 13.63
C GLN A 262 3.60 35.69 14.12
N GLU A 263 2.41 36.28 14.05
CA GLU A 263 2.17 37.64 14.55
C GLU A 263 2.31 37.72 16.08
N THR A 264 1.81 36.73 16.80
CA THR A 264 1.96 36.61 18.26
C THR A 264 3.42 36.57 18.65
N LEU A 265 4.22 35.75 17.97
CA LEU A 265 5.66 35.66 18.20
C LEU A 265 6.36 37.00 17.91
N ARG A 266 5.99 37.67 16.83
CA ARG A 266 6.54 38.99 16.48
C ARG A 266 6.28 40.05 17.57
N ILE A 267 5.03 40.06 18.07
CA ILE A 267 4.64 40.98 19.16
C ILE A 267 5.38 40.64 20.45
N ALA A 268 5.44 39.35 20.85
CA ALA A 268 6.14 38.93 22.07
C ALA A 268 7.61 39.28 22.03
N GLN A 269 8.32 39.05 20.91
CA GLN A 269 9.71 39.44 20.73
C GLN A 269 9.92 40.94 20.83
N ASN A 270 9.05 41.76 20.20
CA ASN A 270 9.15 43.20 20.26
C ASN A 270 8.96 43.74 21.69
N ARG A 271 7.96 43.22 22.41
CA ARG A 271 7.73 43.61 23.82
C ARG A 271 8.90 43.23 24.72
N ASN A 272 9.44 42.03 24.55
CA ASN A 272 10.61 41.60 25.33
C ASN A 272 11.84 42.44 25.04
N ARG A 273 12.18 42.75 23.76
CA ARG A 273 13.29 43.60 23.39
C ARG A 273 13.19 44.99 23.99
N ASN A 274 11.98 45.52 24.18
CA ASN A 274 11.73 46.83 24.77
C ASN A 274 11.52 46.78 26.30
N GLY A 275 11.68 45.62 26.94
CA GLY A 275 11.58 45.45 28.38
C GLY A 275 10.15 45.44 28.92
N TYR A 276 9.13 45.34 28.05
CA TYR A 276 7.70 45.35 28.44
C TYR A 276 7.15 43.97 28.75
N SER A 277 7.90 42.89 28.51
CA SER A 277 7.47 41.53 28.83
C SER A 277 8.65 40.63 29.17
N SER A 278 8.36 39.53 29.90
CA SER A 278 9.35 38.54 30.27
C SER A 278 9.80 37.69 29.06
N TYR A 279 10.97 37.04 29.18
CA TYR A 279 11.38 36.04 28.19
C TYR A 279 10.43 34.84 28.12
N LEU A 280 9.70 34.53 29.20
CA LEU A 280 8.69 33.49 29.23
C LEU A 280 7.55 33.71 28.21
N ASP A 281 7.12 34.98 28.03
CA ASP A 281 6.11 35.32 27.04
C ASP A 281 6.58 35.00 25.60
N VAL A 282 7.90 35.17 25.35
CA VAL A 282 8.50 34.79 24.05
C VAL A 282 8.57 33.28 23.90
N LEU A 283 8.92 32.55 24.96
CA LEU A 283 8.95 31.09 24.95
C LEU A 283 7.56 30.48 24.68
N ASP A 284 6.53 31.05 25.33
CA ASP A 284 5.14 30.59 25.12
C ASP A 284 4.65 30.90 23.71
N ALA A 285 5.02 32.04 23.13
CA ALA A 285 4.68 32.40 21.76
C ALA A 285 5.46 31.57 20.70
N GLN A 286 6.54 30.89 21.09
CA GLN A 286 7.35 30.03 20.24
C GLN A 286 6.92 28.56 20.27
N ARG A 287 6.00 28.18 21.15
CA ARG A 287 5.41 26.83 21.26
C ARG A 287 4.22 26.67 20.34
#